data_d9e8c758f1e83819728dae5f9b237544
#
_entry.id   d9e8c758f1e83819728dae5f9b237544
#
_cell.length_a   1.000
_cell.length_b   1.000
_cell.length_c   1.000
_cell.angle_alpha   90.00
_cell.angle_beta   90.00
_cell.angle_gamma   90.00
#
_symmetry.space_group_name_H-M   'P 1'
#
loop_
_entity.id
_entity.type
_entity.pdbx_description
1 polymer ?
#
loop_
_entity_poly.entity_id
_entity_poly.type
_entity_poly.pdbx_seq_one_letter_code
_entity_poly.pdbx_strand_id
1 'polypeptide(L)'
;MVVQHNMQAANANRMLNVTTGQQAKSTEKLSSGYRINRAADDAAGLTISEKMRKQIRGLDRASTNAQDGVSAVQTAEGALTEVHSMLQRMNELATQAANGTNSTTDRKAIQDEVDQLSTEIDRVSETTKFNETYLLKGDQGTKTINLEAHDAGLKGTLTNNGDGTATFTMDALKGGDKISIGGKQYTIGGTTEQDVKDFLKKNGVEDKADSTFSITSGNKTVTYKYYAAKADVATGGNTTYGYDAGWYNEADAPTTSMTTGDQATVNAKKKDSYEAFATQSGTFTAAGKTLEKATITDANPTDGVDDKDSTVISVQKAYELAGKELLKANQIGDTEGHASVKNADDSDLAYNAGNGSFKINLAQAKVASTLSFNLHVGADADLTNKIQVNIDAMDSASLGIKGLNVNDKNGTAGTYAIDAISDAISKVSSQRSSLGAVQNRLEHTINNLDNVVENTTSAESRIRDTDMAKEMVNYSKNNILAQAGQSMLAQANQSNQGVLLLLQ
;
A
#
# COMPACT_ATOMS: atom_id res chain seq x y z
N MET A 1 19.43 62.84 82.53
CA MET A 1 20.22 62.48 81.39
C MET A 1 21.01 61.22 81.78
N VAL A 2 20.88 60.13 81.03
CA VAL A 2 21.61 58.85 81.31
C VAL A 2 22.93 58.95 80.61
N VAL A 3 24.00 59.28 81.35
CA VAL A 3 25.36 59.50 80.78
C VAL A 3 26.08 58.17 80.45
N GLN A 4 25.69 57.04 81.10
CA GLN A 4 26.28 55.73 80.91
C GLN A 4 25.83 54.99 79.62
N HIS A 5 24.68 55.33 79.05
CA HIS A 5 24.14 54.66 77.88
C HIS A 5 23.64 55.66 76.82
N ASN A 6 24.39 55.78 75.70
CA ASN A 6 24.01 56.62 74.58
C ASN A 6 22.95 55.94 73.73
N MET A 7 21.66 56.05 74.16
CA MET A 7 20.51 55.45 73.45
C MET A 7 20.30 56.00 72.04
N GLN A 8 20.71 57.27 71.79
CA GLN A 8 20.64 57.85 70.46
C GLN A 8 21.69 57.25 69.53
N ALA A 9 22.94 57.06 69.98
CA ALA A 9 23.97 56.41 69.21
C ALA A 9 23.68 54.93 69.00
N ALA A 10 23.18 54.21 70.03
CA ALA A 10 22.72 52.83 69.91
C ALA A 10 21.60 52.65 68.88
N ASN A 11 20.62 53.54 68.88
CA ASN A 11 19.55 53.55 67.90
C ASN A 11 20.03 53.88 66.48
N ALA A 12 20.89 54.89 66.33
CA ALA A 12 21.52 55.26 65.06
C ALA A 12 22.36 54.10 64.49
N ASN A 13 23.15 53.41 65.35
CA ASN A 13 23.96 52.24 64.95
C ASN A 13 23.04 51.04 64.50
N ARG A 14 21.95 50.80 65.22
CA ARG A 14 20.99 49.76 64.85
C ARG A 14 20.39 50.05 63.47
N MET A 15 19.97 51.33 63.25
CA MET A 15 19.39 51.76 61.94
C MET A 15 20.43 51.72 60.82
N LEU A 16 21.69 52.07 61.11
CA LEU A 16 22.81 51.96 60.17
C LEU A 16 23.05 50.50 59.76
N ASN A 17 23.07 49.57 60.73
CA ASN A 17 23.22 48.15 60.44
C ASN A 17 22.08 47.60 59.61
N VAL A 18 20.86 48.00 59.84
CA VAL A 18 19.67 47.64 59.02
C VAL A 18 19.82 48.15 57.59
N THR A 19 20.25 49.46 57.44
CA THR A 19 20.40 50.09 56.10
C THR A 19 21.54 49.46 55.31
N THR A 20 22.70 49.20 55.96
CA THR A 20 23.84 48.52 55.31
C THR A 20 23.48 47.08 54.93
N GLY A 21 22.70 46.37 55.72
CA GLY A 21 22.16 45.04 55.38
C GLY A 21 21.21 45.08 54.20
N GLN A 22 20.35 46.13 54.11
CA GLN A 22 19.48 46.31 52.93
C GLN A 22 20.25 46.69 51.69
N GLN A 23 21.30 47.52 51.80
CA GLN A 23 22.19 47.87 50.71
C GLN A 23 22.92 46.64 50.16
N ALA A 24 23.46 45.79 51.03
CA ALA A 24 24.12 44.55 50.66
C ALA A 24 23.17 43.59 49.90
N LYS A 25 21.91 43.49 50.34
CA LYS A 25 20.89 42.74 49.64
C LYS A 25 20.54 43.31 48.26
N SER A 26 20.43 44.65 48.13
CA SER A 26 20.24 45.28 46.83
C SER A 26 21.44 45.09 45.90
N THR A 27 22.66 45.11 46.42
CA THR A 27 23.88 44.80 45.66
C THR A 27 23.87 43.36 45.20
N GLU A 28 23.51 42.41 46.04
CA GLU A 28 23.38 40.98 45.69
C GLU A 28 22.39 40.77 44.52
N LYS A 29 21.21 41.42 44.58
CA LYS A 29 20.18 41.34 43.54
C LYS A 29 20.60 42.00 42.25
N LEU A 30 21.25 43.18 42.29
CA LEU A 30 21.77 43.88 41.13
C LEU A 30 22.92 43.10 40.46
N SER A 31 23.79 42.46 41.25
CA SER A 31 24.90 41.63 40.73
C SER A 31 24.46 40.34 40.12
N SER A 32 23.43 39.67 40.71
CA SER A 32 22.90 38.39 40.22
C SER A 32 21.87 38.53 39.10
N GLY A 33 21.19 39.72 39.05
CA GLY A 33 20.01 39.91 38.21
C GLY A 33 18.74 39.29 38.75
N TYR A 34 18.81 38.53 39.87
CA TYR A 34 17.70 37.81 40.44
C TYR A 34 17.13 38.50 41.71
N ARG A 35 15.83 38.51 41.81
CA ARG A 35 15.09 38.95 43.00
C ARG A 35 15.22 37.97 44.14
N ILE A 36 15.21 36.64 43.81
CA ILE A 36 15.30 35.52 44.73
C ILE A 36 16.64 34.84 44.55
N ASN A 37 17.58 35.10 45.43
CA ASN A 37 18.90 34.52 45.45
C ASN A 37 19.05 33.39 46.46
N ARG A 38 18.36 33.51 47.59
CA ARG A 38 18.40 32.52 48.67
C ARG A 38 17.00 32.06 49.07
N ALA A 39 16.92 30.84 49.65
CA ALA A 39 15.64 30.31 50.11
C ALA A 39 14.95 31.21 51.18
N ALA A 40 15.76 32.01 51.92
CA ALA A 40 15.24 32.97 52.89
C ALA A 40 14.57 34.20 52.28
N ASP A 41 14.81 34.49 50.98
CA ASP A 41 14.17 35.64 50.30
C ASP A 41 12.70 35.38 49.97
N ASP A 42 12.42 34.21 49.39
CA ASP A 42 11.08 33.68 49.10
C ASP A 42 11.15 32.19 48.83
N ALA A 43 10.86 31.38 49.84
CA ALA A 43 10.93 29.92 49.74
C ALA A 43 9.88 29.34 48.77
N ALA A 44 8.69 29.94 48.68
CA ALA A 44 7.63 29.51 47.78
C ALA A 44 7.98 29.86 46.31
N GLY A 45 8.40 31.10 46.07
CA GLY A 45 8.83 31.57 44.76
C GLY A 45 10.05 30.79 44.23
N LEU A 46 11.03 30.50 45.11
CA LEU A 46 12.18 29.67 44.76
C LEU A 46 11.75 28.27 44.31
N THR A 47 10.89 27.60 45.08
CA THR A 47 10.41 26.26 44.74
C THR A 47 9.68 26.23 43.42
N ILE A 48 8.84 27.22 43.13
CA ILE A 48 8.10 27.33 41.87
C ILE A 48 9.06 27.58 40.71
N SER A 49 10.00 28.53 40.87
CA SER A 49 10.98 28.85 39.82
C SER A 49 11.90 27.65 39.49
N GLU A 50 12.34 26.89 40.50
CA GLU A 50 13.16 25.67 40.26
C GLU A 50 12.36 24.57 39.54
N LYS A 51 11.05 24.40 39.84
CA LYS A 51 10.19 23.52 39.06
C LYS A 51 10.05 23.98 37.62
N MET A 52 9.84 25.28 37.38
CA MET A 52 9.75 25.83 36.04
C MET A 52 11.08 25.67 35.28
N ARG A 53 12.21 25.91 35.91
CA ARG A 53 13.54 25.67 35.31
C ARG A 53 13.78 24.19 34.93
N LYS A 54 13.35 23.26 35.80
CA LYS A 54 13.36 21.84 35.45
C LYS A 54 12.51 21.56 34.20
N GLN A 55 11.29 22.15 34.12
CA GLN A 55 10.41 21.99 32.96
C GLN A 55 11.02 22.59 31.70
N ILE A 56 11.56 23.82 31.76
CA ILE A 56 12.21 24.49 30.62
C ILE A 56 13.34 23.59 30.08
N ARG A 57 14.27 23.16 30.91
CA ARG A 57 15.36 22.27 30.49
C ARG A 57 14.88 20.92 29.93
N GLY A 58 13.79 20.39 30.49
CA GLY A 58 13.16 19.16 30.00
C GLY A 58 12.55 19.35 28.63
N LEU A 59 11.83 20.45 28.41
CA LEU A 59 11.18 20.77 27.13
C LEU A 59 12.21 21.13 26.05
N ASP A 60 13.29 21.87 26.38
CA ASP A 60 14.40 22.15 25.45
C ASP A 60 15.05 20.85 24.96
N ARG A 61 15.29 19.89 25.88
CA ARG A 61 15.80 18.58 25.50
C ARG A 61 14.79 17.80 24.66
N ALA A 62 13.49 17.90 24.98
CA ALA A 62 12.43 17.27 24.22
C ALA A 62 12.33 17.86 22.78
N SER A 63 12.49 19.18 22.63
CA SER A 63 12.58 19.83 21.31
C SER A 63 13.79 19.32 20.52
N THR A 64 14.95 19.22 21.16
CA THR A 64 16.15 18.61 20.53
C THR A 64 15.92 17.16 20.11
N ASN A 65 15.30 16.34 20.98
CA ASN A 65 14.99 14.94 20.64
C ASN A 65 14.01 14.83 19.47
N ALA A 66 13.05 15.76 19.37
CA ALA A 66 12.13 15.82 18.24
C ALA A 66 12.87 16.21 16.93
N GLN A 67 13.82 17.14 16.99
CA GLN A 67 14.67 17.53 15.84
C GLN A 67 15.56 16.37 15.38
N ASP A 68 16.13 15.59 16.32
CA ASP A 68 16.88 14.36 16.01
C ASP A 68 15.97 13.34 15.31
N GLY A 69 14.72 13.23 15.78
CA GLY A 69 13.71 12.39 15.16
C GLY A 69 13.37 12.81 13.73
N VAL A 70 13.20 14.12 13.47
CA VAL A 70 12.99 14.66 12.12
C VAL A 70 14.18 14.32 11.23
N SER A 71 15.40 14.47 11.72
CA SER A 71 16.62 14.16 10.95
C SER A 71 16.74 12.68 10.60
N ALA A 72 16.35 11.78 11.52
CA ALA A 72 16.29 10.34 11.26
C ALA A 72 15.24 9.99 10.20
N VAL A 73 14.03 10.57 10.30
CA VAL A 73 12.96 10.37 9.32
C VAL A 73 13.36 10.88 7.94
N GLN A 74 13.95 12.07 7.85
CA GLN A 74 14.45 12.63 6.58
C GLN A 74 15.55 11.78 5.95
N THR A 75 16.44 11.20 6.76
CA THR A 75 17.46 10.26 6.26
C THR A 75 16.82 9.01 5.67
N ALA A 76 15.81 8.44 6.34
CA ALA A 76 15.07 7.29 5.84
C ALA A 76 14.28 7.64 4.56
N GLU A 77 13.62 8.80 4.52
CA GLU A 77 12.86 9.25 3.35
C GLU A 77 13.75 9.50 2.13
N GLY A 78 14.94 10.07 2.33
CA GLY A 78 15.92 10.25 1.26
C GLY A 78 16.32 8.92 0.63
N ALA A 79 16.63 7.92 1.46
CA ALA A 79 16.95 6.57 0.98
C ALA A 79 15.75 5.89 0.29
N LEU A 80 14.53 6.05 0.82
CA LEU A 80 13.31 5.52 0.19
C LEU A 80 12.99 6.19 -1.16
N THR A 81 13.41 7.43 -1.36
CA THR A 81 13.29 8.11 -2.66
C THR A 81 14.19 7.47 -3.70
N GLU A 82 15.41 7.07 -3.34
CA GLU A 82 16.31 6.30 -4.22
C GLU A 82 15.75 4.91 -4.52
N VAL A 83 15.24 4.20 -3.49
CA VAL A 83 14.59 2.90 -3.68
C VAL A 83 13.39 3.03 -4.64
N HIS A 84 12.57 4.06 -4.48
CA HIS A 84 11.44 4.33 -5.37
C HIS A 84 11.90 4.56 -6.82
N SER A 85 12.96 5.32 -7.04
CA SER A 85 13.53 5.57 -8.37
C SER A 85 14.07 4.29 -9.01
N MET A 86 14.72 3.41 -8.23
CA MET A 86 15.19 2.10 -8.68
C MET A 86 14.02 1.19 -9.07
N LEU A 87 12.94 1.15 -8.27
CA LEU A 87 11.73 0.40 -8.60
C LEU A 87 11.06 0.91 -9.87
N GLN A 88 10.99 2.23 -10.08
CA GLN A 88 10.48 2.79 -11.33
C GLN A 88 11.33 2.34 -12.52
N ARG A 89 12.66 2.35 -12.39
CA ARG A 89 13.56 1.84 -13.44
C ARG A 89 13.35 0.36 -13.69
N MET A 90 13.17 -0.45 -12.63
CA MET A 90 12.83 -1.87 -12.77
C MET A 90 11.51 -2.07 -13.50
N ASN A 91 10.49 -1.23 -13.26
CA ASN A 91 9.21 -1.28 -13.95
C ASN A 91 9.35 -0.96 -15.46
N GLU A 92 10.18 0.02 -15.82
CA GLU A 92 10.50 0.31 -17.23
C GLU A 92 11.15 -0.91 -17.89
N LEU A 93 12.12 -1.53 -17.22
CA LEU A 93 12.83 -2.71 -17.71
C LEU A 93 11.90 -3.91 -17.85
N ALA A 94 11.02 -4.15 -16.88
CA ALA A 94 10.02 -5.21 -16.94
C ALA A 94 9.05 -4.98 -18.11
N THR A 95 8.60 -3.76 -18.33
CA THR A 95 7.76 -3.38 -19.47
C THR A 95 8.50 -3.58 -20.79
N GLN A 96 9.79 -3.26 -20.86
CA GLN A 96 10.62 -3.52 -22.02
C GLN A 96 10.78 -5.03 -22.26
N ALA A 97 11.03 -5.83 -21.21
CA ALA A 97 11.16 -7.28 -21.31
C ALA A 97 9.86 -7.97 -21.76
N ALA A 98 8.70 -7.44 -21.34
CA ALA A 98 7.39 -7.93 -21.75
C ALA A 98 7.11 -7.76 -23.25
N ASN A 99 7.85 -6.89 -23.94
CA ASN A 99 7.66 -6.68 -25.38
C ASN A 99 8.11 -7.92 -26.19
N GLY A 100 7.19 -8.45 -27.00
CA GLY A 100 7.42 -9.63 -27.84
C GLY A 100 8.50 -9.49 -28.91
N THR A 101 8.96 -8.27 -29.21
CA THR A 101 10.03 -8.02 -30.18
C THR A 101 11.43 -8.30 -29.64
N ASN A 102 11.60 -8.41 -28.33
CA ASN A 102 12.90 -8.68 -27.71
C ASN A 102 13.29 -10.14 -27.81
N SER A 103 14.56 -10.37 -28.15
CA SER A 103 15.14 -11.72 -28.13
C SER A 103 15.40 -12.19 -26.69
N THR A 104 15.63 -13.48 -26.50
CA THR A 104 16.04 -14.03 -25.19
C THR A 104 17.37 -13.45 -24.71
N THR A 105 18.25 -13.04 -25.62
CA THR A 105 19.53 -12.39 -25.30
C THR A 105 19.31 -10.98 -24.78
N ASP A 106 18.37 -10.23 -25.38
CA ASP A 106 18.02 -8.89 -24.92
C ASP A 106 17.36 -8.95 -23.55
N ARG A 107 16.42 -9.89 -23.34
CA ARG A 107 15.81 -10.12 -22.04
C ARG A 107 16.79 -10.54 -20.95
N LYS A 108 17.84 -11.30 -21.35
CA LYS A 108 18.93 -11.62 -20.40
C LYS A 108 19.70 -10.37 -19.98
N ALA A 109 20.01 -9.46 -20.91
CA ALA A 109 20.68 -8.22 -20.57
C ALA A 109 19.79 -7.33 -19.64
N ILE A 110 18.47 -7.32 -19.89
CA ILE A 110 17.51 -6.64 -19.02
C ILE A 110 17.48 -7.30 -17.63
N GLN A 111 17.51 -8.64 -17.56
CA GLN A 111 17.57 -9.38 -16.30
C GLN A 111 18.81 -9.01 -15.48
N ASP A 112 19.97 -8.94 -16.14
CA ASP A 112 21.23 -8.58 -15.50
C ASP A 112 21.14 -7.16 -14.86
N GLU A 113 20.45 -6.20 -15.52
CA GLU A 113 20.19 -4.86 -14.95
C GLU A 113 19.19 -4.91 -13.78
N VAL A 114 18.12 -5.69 -13.89
CA VAL A 114 17.13 -5.89 -12.80
C VAL A 114 17.80 -6.50 -11.56
N ASP A 115 18.69 -7.49 -11.74
CA ASP A 115 19.42 -8.12 -10.65
C ASP A 115 20.37 -7.13 -9.94
N GLN A 116 21.03 -6.24 -10.71
CA GLN A 116 21.86 -5.18 -10.14
C GLN A 116 21.04 -4.17 -9.35
N LEU A 117 19.88 -3.74 -9.86
CA LEU A 117 18.98 -2.84 -9.14
C LEU A 117 18.43 -3.48 -7.85
N SER A 118 18.09 -4.76 -7.90
CA SER A 118 17.66 -5.51 -6.70
C SER A 118 18.77 -5.57 -5.64
N THR A 119 20.00 -5.85 -6.07
CA THR A 119 21.19 -5.84 -5.20
C THR A 119 21.45 -4.46 -4.61
N GLU A 120 21.24 -3.39 -5.39
CA GLU A 120 21.42 -2.01 -4.92
C GLU A 120 20.35 -1.61 -3.92
N ILE A 121 19.08 -2.06 -4.11
CA ILE A 121 18.01 -1.89 -3.11
C ILE A 121 18.42 -2.54 -1.78
N ASP A 122 18.92 -3.79 -1.83
CA ASP A 122 19.40 -4.48 -0.63
C ASP A 122 20.55 -3.72 0.03
N ARG A 123 21.49 -3.19 -0.77
CA ARG A 123 22.60 -2.38 -0.25
C ARG A 123 22.11 -1.10 0.43
N VAL A 124 21.18 -0.37 -0.18
CA VAL A 124 20.59 0.84 0.41
C VAL A 124 19.88 0.51 1.73
N SER A 125 19.14 -0.59 1.77
CA SER A 125 18.48 -1.05 3.00
C SER A 125 19.48 -1.37 4.10
N GLU A 126 20.61 -2.02 3.78
CA GLU A 126 21.64 -2.42 4.74
C GLU A 126 22.58 -1.30 5.16
N THR A 127 22.74 -0.25 4.36
CA THR A 127 23.72 0.83 4.64
C THR A 127 23.10 2.09 5.19
N THR A 128 21.80 2.31 5.01
CA THR A 128 21.14 3.52 5.51
C THR A 128 21.02 3.48 7.03
N LYS A 129 21.79 4.35 7.69
CA LYS A 129 21.82 4.43 9.15
C LYS A 129 21.79 5.88 9.63
N PHE A 130 21.26 6.07 10.82
CA PHE A 130 21.32 7.31 11.58
C PHE A 130 21.81 6.98 12.99
N ASN A 131 22.90 7.61 13.41
CA ASN A 131 23.52 7.39 14.72
C ASN A 131 23.63 5.88 15.10
N GLU A 132 24.27 5.07 14.22
CA GLU A 132 24.48 3.62 14.35
C GLU A 132 23.22 2.74 14.22
N THR A 133 22.03 3.32 14.20
CA THR A 133 20.77 2.59 13.99
C THR A 133 20.49 2.47 12.48
N TYR A 134 20.35 1.24 11.98
CA TYR A 134 19.94 0.97 10.60
C TYR A 134 18.46 1.22 10.46
N LEU A 135 18.09 2.15 9.56
CA LEU A 135 16.70 2.63 9.46
C LEU A 135 15.82 1.73 8.57
N LEU A 136 16.38 1.13 7.51
CA LEU A 136 15.62 0.37 6.50
C LEU A 136 15.85 -1.14 6.57
N LYS A 137 16.76 -1.59 7.41
CA LYS A 137 17.09 -3.02 7.56
C LYS A 137 16.07 -3.79 8.41
N GLY A 138 15.26 -3.07 9.19
CA GLY A 138 14.41 -3.65 10.21
C GLY A 138 15.14 -3.96 11.51
N ASP A 139 14.43 -4.59 12.47
CA ASP A 139 14.98 -5.00 13.76
C ASP A 139 15.50 -6.46 13.69
N GLN A 140 16.17 -6.92 14.75
CA GLN A 140 16.83 -8.25 14.81
C GLN A 140 15.85 -9.43 14.78
N GLY A 141 14.57 -9.22 15.02
CA GLY A 141 13.53 -10.24 14.86
C GLY A 141 13.24 -10.55 13.39
N THR A 142 12.72 -11.73 13.10
CA THR A 142 12.19 -12.08 11.77
C THR A 142 10.70 -12.32 11.85
N LYS A 143 9.95 -11.87 10.84
CA LYS A 143 8.53 -12.13 10.64
C LYS A 143 8.32 -12.72 9.25
N THR A 144 7.35 -13.61 9.11
CA THR A 144 6.89 -14.05 7.78
C THR A 144 5.75 -13.15 7.35
N ILE A 145 5.83 -12.63 6.15
CA ILE A 145 4.76 -11.83 5.52
C ILE A 145 4.19 -12.60 4.34
N ASN A 146 2.89 -12.46 4.12
CA ASN A 146 2.24 -12.92 2.90
C ASN A 146 2.37 -11.81 1.85
N LEU A 147 2.72 -12.20 0.62
CA LEU A 147 2.75 -11.30 -0.52
C LEU A 147 1.35 -11.20 -1.14
N GLU A 148 1.12 -10.18 -1.96
CA GLU A 148 -0.16 -10.04 -2.67
C GLU A 148 -0.33 -11.14 -3.74
N ALA A 149 -1.59 -11.49 -4.03
CA ALA A 149 -1.91 -12.43 -5.08
C ALA A 149 -2.01 -11.70 -6.43
N HIS A 150 -1.54 -12.36 -7.49
CA HIS A 150 -1.59 -11.85 -8.86
C HIS A 150 -2.45 -12.75 -9.75
N ASP A 151 -3.20 -12.15 -10.66
CA ASP A 151 -4.10 -12.85 -11.60
C ASP A 151 -3.40 -13.35 -12.87
N ALA A 152 -2.11 -13.13 -13.03
CA ALA A 152 -1.32 -13.50 -14.21
C ALA A 152 -1.85 -12.90 -15.53
N GLY A 153 -2.57 -11.76 -15.47
CA GLY A 153 -3.21 -11.14 -16.63
C GLY A 153 -4.37 -11.94 -17.22
N LEU A 154 -4.92 -12.90 -16.47
CA LEU A 154 -6.08 -13.69 -16.86
C LEU A 154 -7.38 -12.93 -16.56
N LYS A 155 -8.40 -13.14 -17.37
CA LYS A 155 -9.72 -12.57 -17.15
C LYS A 155 -10.46 -13.35 -16.07
N GLY A 156 -10.85 -12.67 -15.01
CA GLY A 156 -11.56 -13.28 -13.88
C GLY A 156 -11.65 -12.36 -12.68
N THR A 157 -12.02 -12.92 -11.54
CA THR A 157 -12.14 -12.21 -10.28
C THR A 157 -11.15 -12.79 -9.28
N LEU A 158 -10.26 -11.96 -8.75
CA LEU A 158 -9.32 -12.32 -7.69
C LEU A 158 -9.85 -11.80 -6.35
N THR A 159 -9.96 -12.68 -5.35
CA THR A 159 -10.43 -12.35 -4.01
C THR A 159 -9.41 -12.85 -2.98
N ASN A 160 -8.90 -11.94 -2.16
CA ASN A 160 -8.03 -12.29 -1.04
C ASN A 160 -8.90 -12.72 0.16
N ASN A 161 -8.64 -13.92 0.69
CA ASN A 161 -9.44 -14.51 1.79
C ASN A 161 -8.98 -14.04 3.17
N GLY A 162 -7.80 -13.38 3.28
CA GLY A 162 -7.27 -12.87 4.55
C GLY A 162 -6.62 -13.92 5.45
N ASP A 163 -6.63 -15.18 5.07
CA ASP A 163 -6.05 -16.31 5.81
C ASP A 163 -4.70 -16.81 5.23
N GLY A 164 -4.08 -16.01 4.37
CA GLY A 164 -2.88 -16.41 3.62
C GLY A 164 -3.21 -17.15 2.33
N THR A 165 -4.49 -17.14 1.92
CA THR A 165 -4.95 -17.68 0.64
C THR A 165 -5.72 -16.63 -0.16
N ALA A 166 -5.75 -16.80 -1.48
CA ALA A 166 -6.61 -16.06 -2.37
C ALA A 166 -7.37 -17.01 -3.28
N THR A 167 -8.53 -16.60 -3.75
CA THR A 167 -9.34 -17.36 -4.72
C THR A 167 -9.41 -16.58 -6.01
N PHE A 168 -8.99 -17.19 -7.11
CA PHE A 168 -9.17 -16.65 -8.44
C PHE A 168 -10.23 -17.45 -9.18
N THR A 169 -11.27 -16.79 -9.67
CA THR A 169 -12.32 -17.39 -10.49
C THR A 169 -12.25 -16.80 -11.87
N MET A 170 -11.88 -17.64 -12.82
CA MET A 170 -11.77 -17.29 -14.23
C MET A 170 -13.17 -17.10 -14.85
N ASP A 171 -13.31 -16.18 -15.78
CA ASP A 171 -14.53 -16.02 -16.54
C ASP A 171 -14.87 -17.31 -17.30
N ALA A 172 -16.17 -17.66 -17.35
CA ALA A 172 -16.61 -18.87 -18.00
C ALA A 172 -16.24 -18.89 -19.49
N LEU A 173 -15.45 -19.89 -19.89
CA LEU A 173 -14.99 -20.08 -21.26
C LEU A 173 -16.03 -20.85 -22.08
N LYS A 174 -16.24 -20.41 -23.32
CA LYS A 174 -17.12 -21.06 -24.28
C LYS A 174 -16.33 -21.46 -25.53
N GLY A 175 -16.80 -22.49 -26.21
CA GLY A 175 -16.24 -22.90 -27.48
C GLY A 175 -16.21 -21.72 -28.49
N GLY A 176 -15.08 -21.52 -29.15
CA GLY A 176 -14.83 -20.41 -30.07
C GLY A 176 -14.27 -19.16 -29.40
N ASP A 177 -14.19 -19.07 -28.07
CA ASP A 177 -13.56 -17.96 -27.36
C ASP A 177 -12.05 -17.95 -27.64
N LYS A 178 -11.49 -16.74 -27.75
CA LYS A 178 -10.04 -16.54 -27.86
C LYS A 178 -9.53 -16.02 -26.52
N ILE A 179 -8.57 -16.77 -25.99
CA ILE A 179 -7.94 -16.44 -24.71
C ILE A 179 -6.43 -16.37 -24.86
N SER A 180 -5.80 -15.42 -24.19
CA SER A 180 -4.34 -15.36 -24.04
C SER A 180 -3.93 -15.98 -22.71
N ILE A 181 -3.09 -17.02 -22.76
CA ILE A 181 -2.52 -17.66 -21.56
C ILE A 181 -1.01 -17.76 -21.80
N GLY A 182 -0.22 -17.23 -20.87
CA GLY A 182 1.23 -17.28 -20.97
C GLY A 182 1.76 -16.60 -22.26
N GLY A 183 1.14 -15.49 -22.71
CA GLY A 183 1.52 -14.74 -23.90
C GLY A 183 1.20 -15.43 -25.22
N LYS A 184 0.57 -16.63 -25.20
CA LYS A 184 0.13 -17.34 -26.40
C LYS A 184 -1.40 -17.25 -26.50
N GLN A 185 -1.89 -16.92 -27.71
CA GLN A 185 -3.32 -16.94 -27.99
C GLN A 185 -3.79 -18.37 -28.28
N TYR A 186 -4.85 -18.75 -27.61
CA TYR A 186 -5.53 -20.03 -27.81
C TYR A 186 -6.99 -19.77 -28.21
N THR A 187 -7.51 -20.67 -29.01
CA THR A 187 -8.96 -20.75 -29.34
C THR A 187 -9.55 -21.92 -28.56
N ILE A 188 -10.61 -21.68 -27.81
CA ILE A 188 -11.28 -22.74 -27.08
C ILE A 188 -12.04 -23.60 -28.07
N GLY A 189 -11.58 -24.85 -28.19
CA GLY A 189 -12.28 -25.90 -28.95
C GLY A 189 -13.25 -26.65 -28.03
N GLY A 190 -14.04 -27.52 -28.65
CA GLY A 190 -15.00 -28.35 -27.90
C GLY A 190 -16.30 -27.63 -27.61
N THR A 191 -16.81 -26.83 -28.56
CA THR A 191 -18.19 -26.38 -28.58
C THR A 191 -19.10 -27.60 -28.44
N THR A 192 -19.75 -27.73 -27.30
CA THR A 192 -20.64 -28.85 -27.05
C THR A 192 -21.87 -28.75 -27.95
N GLU A 193 -22.55 -29.88 -28.19
CA GLU A 193 -23.84 -29.84 -28.88
C GLU A 193 -24.83 -28.92 -28.17
N GLN A 194 -24.74 -28.80 -26.85
CA GLN A 194 -25.60 -27.92 -26.08
C GLN A 194 -25.30 -26.43 -26.36
N ASP A 195 -24.04 -26.04 -26.50
CA ASP A 195 -23.68 -24.65 -26.83
C ASP A 195 -24.22 -24.24 -28.20
N VAL A 196 -24.22 -25.15 -29.18
CA VAL A 196 -24.83 -24.90 -30.49
C VAL A 196 -26.34 -24.74 -30.37
N LYS A 197 -27.02 -25.60 -29.61
CA LYS A 197 -28.46 -25.51 -29.37
C LYS A 197 -28.84 -24.19 -28.71
N ASP A 198 -28.10 -23.81 -27.67
CA ASP A 198 -28.32 -22.57 -26.94
C ASP A 198 -28.01 -21.33 -27.80
N PHE A 199 -26.99 -21.36 -28.63
CA PHE A 199 -26.71 -20.30 -29.61
C PHE A 199 -27.83 -20.14 -30.61
N LEU A 200 -28.31 -21.23 -31.22
CA LEU A 200 -29.39 -21.19 -32.22
C LEU A 200 -30.67 -20.65 -31.58
N LYS A 201 -31.06 -21.18 -30.42
CA LYS A 201 -32.23 -20.74 -29.66
C LYS A 201 -32.14 -19.26 -29.25
N LYS A 202 -31.00 -18.83 -28.72
CA LYS A 202 -30.79 -17.42 -28.32
C LYS A 202 -30.87 -16.44 -29.49
N ASN A 203 -30.53 -16.89 -30.69
CA ASN A 203 -30.58 -16.08 -31.91
C ASN A 203 -31.88 -16.29 -32.72
N GLY A 204 -32.96 -16.77 -32.08
CA GLY A 204 -34.30 -16.82 -32.62
C GLY A 204 -34.55 -17.96 -33.60
N VAL A 205 -33.69 -19.00 -33.60
CA VAL A 205 -33.94 -20.23 -34.39
C VAL A 205 -34.92 -21.10 -33.61
N GLU A 206 -36.09 -21.30 -34.16
CA GLU A 206 -37.18 -22.12 -33.60
C GLU A 206 -37.71 -23.08 -34.66
N ASP A 207 -38.29 -24.20 -34.28
CA ASP A 207 -38.99 -25.15 -35.18
C ASP A 207 -40.30 -24.54 -35.66
N LYS A 208 -40.22 -23.40 -36.36
CA LYS A 208 -41.33 -22.56 -36.81
C LYS A 208 -41.08 -22.11 -38.23
N ALA A 209 -42.18 -22.00 -39.02
CA ALA A 209 -42.13 -21.54 -40.40
C ALA A 209 -41.28 -20.26 -40.53
N ASP A 210 -40.47 -20.20 -41.57
CA ASP A 210 -39.57 -19.12 -41.93
C ASP A 210 -38.34 -18.92 -41.01
N SER A 211 -38.12 -19.75 -39.98
CA SER A 211 -36.83 -19.78 -39.24
C SER A 211 -35.72 -20.27 -40.16
N THR A 212 -34.57 -19.57 -40.12
CA THR A 212 -33.40 -19.92 -40.95
C THR A 212 -32.11 -19.82 -40.18
N PHE A 213 -31.17 -20.67 -40.49
CA PHE A 213 -29.74 -20.57 -40.08
C PHE A 213 -28.85 -21.22 -41.15
N SER A 214 -27.59 -20.91 -41.15
CA SER A 214 -26.64 -21.53 -42.09
C SER A 214 -25.47 -22.18 -41.34
N ILE A 215 -24.89 -23.22 -41.96
CA ILE A 215 -23.68 -23.89 -41.50
C ILE A 215 -22.66 -23.77 -42.63
N THR A 216 -21.48 -23.20 -42.31
CA THR A 216 -20.33 -23.11 -43.21
C THR A 216 -19.31 -24.12 -42.79
N SER A 217 -18.95 -25.05 -43.64
CA SER A 217 -17.90 -26.06 -43.40
C SER A 217 -16.89 -25.96 -44.54
N GLY A 218 -15.68 -25.49 -44.25
CA GLY A 218 -14.71 -25.14 -45.29
C GLY A 218 -15.26 -24.03 -46.20
N ASN A 219 -15.23 -24.25 -47.54
CA ASN A 219 -15.72 -23.29 -48.53
C ASN A 219 -17.19 -23.47 -48.89
N LYS A 220 -17.94 -24.33 -48.20
CA LYS A 220 -19.32 -24.62 -48.52
C LYS A 220 -20.25 -24.10 -47.41
N THR A 221 -21.13 -23.19 -47.74
CA THR A 221 -22.22 -22.73 -46.86
C THR A 221 -23.52 -23.38 -47.26
N VAL A 222 -24.23 -23.98 -46.31
CA VAL A 222 -25.54 -24.58 -46.47
C VAL A 222 -26.50 -23.83 -45.57
N THR A 223 -27.55 -23.26 -46.19
CA THR A 223 -28.64 -22.60 -45.47
C THR A 223 -29.78 -23.58 -45.24
N TYR A 224 -30.24 -23.66 -44.03
CA TYR A 224 -31.39 -24.48 -43.62
C TYR A 224 -32.59 -23.57 -43.29
N LYS A 225 -33.77 -24.00 -43.75
CA LYS A 225 -35.01 -23.30 -43.48
C LYS A 225 -36.06 -24.29 -42.97
N TYR A 226 -36.86 -23.85 -42.01
CA TYR A 226 -37.98 -24.63 -41.52
C TYR A 226 -39.20 -24.42 -42.39
N TYR A 227 -39.77 -25.52 -42.82
CA TYR A 227 -41.03 -25.56 -43.57
C TYR A 227 -42.14 -26.21 -42.74
N ALA A 228 -43.33 -25.57 -42.67
CA ALA A 228 -44.49 -26.12 -42.04
C ALA A 228 -45.05 -27.26 -42.88
N ALA A 229 -45.66 -28.29 -42.27
CA ALA A 229 -46.28 -29.38 -43.00
C ALA A 229 -47.29 -28.91 -44.03
N LYS A 230 -47.29 -29.51 -45.18
CA LYS A 230 -48.28 -29.30 -46.24
C LYS A 230 -48.97 -30.65 -46.57
N ALA A 231 -50.25 -30.67 -46.47
CA ALA A 231 -51.03 -31.84 -46.77
C ALA A 231 -51.08 -32.16 -48.27
N ASP A 232 -51.33 -33.43 -48.61
CA ASP A 232 -51.61 -33.87 -49.96
C ASP A 232 -52.94 -33.23 -50.46
N VAL A 233 -52.95 -32.72 -51.67
CA VAL A 233 -54.14 -32.14 -52.27
C VAL A 233 -54.48 -32.86 -53.59
N ALA A 234 -55.63 -33.51 -53.62
CA ALA A 234 -56.19 -34.14 -54.83
C ALA A 234 -57.13 -33.20 -55.56
N THR A 235 -56.81 -32.85 -56.81
CA THR A 235 -57.62 -31.99 -57.62
C THR A 235 -57.80 -32.61 -59.03
N GLY A 236 -59.00 -33.00 -59.41
CA GLY A 236 -59.32 -33.47 -60.77
C GLY A 236 -58.62 -34.74 -61.24
N GLY A 237 -58.31 -35.68 -60.32
CA GLY A 237 -57.65 -36.95 -60.64
C GLY A 237 -56.13 -36.90 -60.60
N ASN A 238 -55.55 -35.74 -60.26
CA ASN A 238 -54.13 -35.59 -60.06
C ASN A 238 -53.86 -35.26 -58.57
N THR A 239 -52.99 -35.99 -57.90
CA THR A 239 -52.60 -35.74 -56.48
C THR A 239 -51.29 -34.98 -56.43
N THR A 240 -51.33 -33.75 -55.88
CA THR A 240 -50.12 -32.99 -55.52
C THR A 240 -49.76 -33.41 -54.14
N TYR A 241 -48.63 -34.05 -53.98
CA TYR A 241 -48.14 -34.55 -52.70
C TYR A 241 -47.59 -33.41 -51.84
N GLY A 242 -47.91 -33.41 -50.56
CA GLY A 242 -47.43 -32.51 -49.56
C GLY A 242 -46.08 -32.96 -49.02
N TYR A 243 -45.65 -32.35 -47.91
CA TYR A 243 -44.41 -32.68 -47.22
C TYR A 243 -44.58 -32.52 -45.70
N ASP A 244 -43.80 -33.24 -44.95
CA ASP A 244 -43.83 -33.14 -43.49
C ASP A 244 -43.16 -31.83 -42.99
N ALA A 245 -43.63 -31.33 -41.84
CA ALA A 245 -42.96 -30.22 -41.18
C ALA A 245 -41.51 -30.62 -40.80
N GLY A 246 -40.56 -29.68 -40.98
CA GLY A 246 -39.19 -29.88 -40.60
C GLY A 246 -38.20 -28.93 -41.25
N TRP A 247 -36.94 -29.16 -40.94
CA TRP A 247 -35.82 -28.39 -41.47
C TRP A 247 -35.26 -29.04 -42.74
N TYR A 248 -35.21 -28.28 -43.78
CA TYR A 248 -34.67 -28.69 -45.08
C TYR A 248 -33.51 -27.78 -45.51
N ASN A 249 -32.56 -28.32 -46.22
CA ASN A 249 -31.59 -27.54 -46.94
C ASN A 249 -32.34 -26.69 -48.00
N GLU A 250 -32.08 -25.41 -48.05
CA GLU A 250 -32.76 -24.48 -48.96
C GLU A 250 -32.57 -24.87 -50.43
N ALA A 251 -31.48 -25.53 -50.80
CA ALA A 251 -31.23 -26.07 -52.15
C ALA A 251 -32.05 -27.31 -52.47
N ASP A 252 -32.50 -28.06 -51.44
CA ASP A 252 -33.33 -29.26 -51.56
C ASP A 252 -34.79 -28.99 -51.02
N ALA A 253 -35.18 -27.71 -51.00
CA ALA A 253 -36.44 -27.26 -50.43
C ALA A 253 -37.67 -27.90 -51.08
N PRO A 254 -38.69 -28.22 -50.29
CA PRO A 254 -39.92 -28.79 -50.85
C PRO A 254 -40.61 -27.82 -51.82
N THR A 255 -40.93 -28.28 -53.01
CA THR A 255 -41.65 -27.49 -54.02
C THR A 255 -43.19 -27.68 -53.89
N THR A 256 -43.96 -26.79 -54.47
CA THR A 256 -45.43 -26.81 -54.41
C THR A 256 -46.07 -27.92 -55.24
N SER A 257 -45.33 -28.59 -56.11
CA SER A 257 -45.82 -29.69 -56.96
C SER A 257 -44.81 -30.82 -56.94
N MET A 258 -45.08 -31.89 -56.15
CA MET A 258 -44.22 -33.03 -56.00
C MET A 258 -44.93 -34.32 -56.42
N THR A 259 -44.13 -35.26 -57.00
CA THR A 259 -44.58 -36.65 -57.22
C THR A 259 -44.41 -37.50 -55.97
N THR A 260 -45.00 -38.68 -55.94
CA THR A 260 -44.82 -39.66 -54.82
C THR A 260 -43.34 -39.94 -54.54
N GLY A 261 -42.51 -40.04 -55.57
CA GLY A 261 -41.08 -40.28 -55.43
C GLY A 261 -40.33 -39.08 -54.87
N ASP A 262 -40.70 -37.86 -55.28
CA ASP A 262 -40.15 -36.63 -54.77
C ASP A 262 -40.46 -36.42 -53.31
N GLN A 263 -41.74 -36.68 -52.90
CA GLN A 263 -42.16 -36.58 -51.51
C GLN A 263 -41.28 -37.48 -50.57
N ALA A 264 -41.12 -38.75 -50.98
CA ALA A 264 -40.30 -39.68 -50.19
C ALA A 264 -38.86 -39.24 -50.11
N THR A 265 -38.28 -38.72 -51.20
CA THR A 265 -36.90 -38.22 -51.28
C THR A 265 -36.70 -36.95 -50.45
N VAL A 266 -37.60 -36.00 -50.48
CA VAL A 266 -37.55 -34.74 -49.72
C VAL A 266 -37.76 -35.04 -48.24
N ASN A 267 -38.73 -35.86 -47.86
CA ASN A 267 -38.97 -36.21 -46.45
C ASN A 267 -37.81 -37.01 -45.85
N ALA A 268 -37.10 -37.81 -46.63
CA ALA A 268 -35.91 -38.54 -46.16
C ALA A 268 -34.73 -37.61 -45.80
N LYS A 269 -34.65 -36.39 -46.37
CA LYS A 269 -33.61 -35.41 -46.09
C LYS A 269 -33.95 -34.46 -44.99
N LYS A 270 -35.14 -34.48 -44.43
CA LYS A 270 -35.58 -33.55 -43.37
C LYS A 270 -34.87 -33.87 -42.03
N LYS A 271 -34.77 -32.79 -41.20
CA LYS A 271 -34.48 -32.91 -39.78
C LYS A 271 -35.67 -32.37 -38.99
N ASP A 272 -36.09 -33.13 -37.95
CA ASP A 272 -37.34 -32.78 -37.22
C ASP A 272 -37.15 -31.53 -36.32
N SER A 273 -35.91 -31.29 -35.84
CA SER A 273 -35.61 -30.12 -35.03
C SER A 273 -34.25 -29.52 -35.41
N TYR A 274 -34.08 -28.19 -35.21
CA TYR A 274 -32.79 -27.50 -35.36
C TYR A 274 -31.73 -28.12 -34.45
N GLU A 275 -32.12 -28.68 -33.35
CA GLU A 275 -31.19 -29.35 -32.41
C GLU A 275 -30.47 -30.53 -33.05
N ALA A 276 -31.03 -31.18 -34.05
CA ALA A 276 -30.40 -32.31 -34.75
C ALA A 276 -29.17 -31.90 -35.57
N PHE A 277 -28.97 -30.58 -35.80
CA PHE A 277 -27.78 -30.09 -36.48
C PHE A 277 -26.59 -29.80 -35.53
N ALA A 278 -26.85 -29.80 -34.23
CA ALA A 278 -25.80 -29.53 -33.22
C ALA A 278 -24.62 -30.53 -33.26
N THR A 279 -24.80 -31.68 -33.86
CA THR A 279 -23.74 -32.66 -34.08
C THR A 279 -22.81 -32.34 -35.24
N GLN A 280 -23.21 -31.43 -36.13
CA GLN A 280 -22.40 -31.06 -37.31
C GLN A 280 -21.25 -30.15 -36.93
N SER A 281 -20.12 -30.25 -37.64
CA SER A 281 -18.96 -29.36 -37.52
C SER A 281 -19.06 -28.19 -38.48
N GLY A 282 -18.60 -27.03 -38.07
CA GLY A 282 -18.58 -25.82 -38.92
C GLY A 282 -19.03 -24.57 -38.17
N THR A 283 -19.05 -23.46 -38.88
CA THR A 283 -19.53 -22.17 -38.35
C THR A 283 -21.03 -22.06 -38.50
N PHE A 284 -21.74 -22.02 -37.40
CA PHE A 284 -23.18 -21.76 -37.37
C PHE A 284 -23.45 -20.25 -37.47
N THR A 285 -24.30 -19.83 -38.35
CA THR A 285 -24.70 -18.42 -38.48
C THR A 285 -26.22 -18.30 -38.34
N ALA A 286 -26.66 -17.49 -37.38
CA ALA A 286 -28.09 -17.20 -37.13
C ALA A 286 -28.25 -15.72 -36.77
N ALA A 287 -29.19 -15.04 -37.37
CA ALA A 287 -29.49 -13.60 -37.15
C ALA A 287 -28.24 -12.69 -37.28
N GLY A 288 -27.33 -12.99 -38.23
CA GLY A 288 -26.08 -12.24 -38.45
C GLY A 288 -24.99 -12.46 -37.42
N LYS A 289 -25.19 -13.37 -36.47
CA LYS A 289 -24.15 -13.80 -35.50
C LYS A 289 -23.63 -15.17 -35.89
N THR A 290 -22.36 -15.43 -35.54
CA THR A 290 -21.68 -16.67 -35.87
C THR A 290 -21.17 -17.37 -34.59
N LEU A 291 -21.26 -18.70 -34.58
CA LEU A 291 -20.62 -19.57 -33.60
C LEU A 291 -19.81 -20.61 -34.35
N GLU A 292 -18.51 -20.66 -34.13
CA GLU A 292 -17.65 -21.69 -34.68
C GLU A 292 -17.67 -22.92 -33.77
N LYS A 293 -18.16 -24.04 -34.28
CA LYS A 293 -18.02 -25.32 -33.60
C LYS A 293 -16.63 -25.87 -33.92
N ALA A 294 -15.64 -25.47 -33.12
CA ALA A 294 -14.29 -26.01 -33.17
C ALA A 294 -14.31 -27.43 -32.53
N THR A 295 -14.34 -28.44 -33.33
CA THR A 295 -14.11 -29.82 -32.89
C THR A 295 -12.62 -30.01 -32.66
N ILE A 296 -12.25 -30.40 -31.46
CA ILE A 296 -10.87 -30.84 -31.19
C ILE A 296 -10.69 -32.20 -31.83
N THR A 297 -9.76 -32.31 -32.77
CA THR A 297 -9.27 -33.60 -33.28
C THR A 297 -8.14 -34.04 -32.38
N ASP A 298 -8.45 -34.77 -31.32
CA ASP A 298 -7.49 -35.27 -30.33
C ASP A 298 -7.47 -36.79 -30.44
N ALA A 299 -6.42 -37.33 -31.04
CA ALA A 299 -6.22 -38.78 -31.13
C ALA A 299 -5.72 -39.35 -29.81
N ASN A 300 -5.27 -38.50 -28.88
CA ASN A 300 -4.89 -38.86 -27.54
C ASN A 300 -5.69 -38.01 -26.55
N PRO A 301 -6.91 -38.44 -26.14
CA PRO A 301 -7.86 -37.58 -25.37
C PRO A 301 -7.39 -37.17 -23.98
N THR A 302 -6.11 -37.31 -23.69
CA THR A 302 -5.50 -37.03 -22.38
C THR A 302 -4.80 -35.67 -22.31
N ASP A 303 -4.56 -34.95 -23.44
CA ASP A 303 -3.82 -33.71 -23.41
C ASP A 303 -4.67 -32.46 -23.66
N GLY A 304 -5.85 -32.60 -24.29
CA GLY A 304 -6.80 -31.54 -24.54
C GLY A 304 -6.33 -30.48 -25.55
N VAL A 305 -5.38 -30.81 -26.40
CA VAL A 305 -4.86 -29.99 -27.49
C VAL A 305 -5.21 -30.60 -28.83
N ASP A 306 -5.59 -29.81 -29.82
CA ASP A 306 -5.87 -30.33 -31.17
C ASP A 306 -4.56 -30.77 -31.85
N ASP A 307 -4.54 -32.02 -32.37
CA ASP A 307 -3.38 -32.62 -33.03
C ASP A 307 -2.96 -31.90 -34.30
N LYS A 308 -3.85 -31.15 -34.95
CA LYS A 308 -3.58 -30.41 -36.17
C LYS A 308 -3.25 -28.96 -35.93
N ASP A 309 -3.80 -28.37 -34.88
CA ASP A 309 -3.58 -26.96 -34.50
C ASP A 309 -3.40 -26.84 -33.00
N SER A 310 -2.16 -26.76 -32.56
CA SER A 310 -1.78 -26.62 -31.15
C SER A 310 -2.25 -25.28 -30.50
N THR A 311 -2.92 -24.41 -31.26
CA THR A 311 -3.56 -23.21 -30.75
C THR A 311 -5.02 -23.44 -30.37
N VAL A 312 -5.61 -24.57 -30.76
CA VAL A 312 -6.96 -24.98 -30.37
C VAL A 312 -6.86 -25.92 -29.17
N ILE A 313 -7.46 -25.55 -28.06
CA ILE A 313 -7.38 -26.29 -26.80
C ILE A 313 -8.76 -26.46 -26.17
N SER A 314 -8.93 -27.52 -25.38
CA SER A 314 -10.17 -27.71 -24.60
C SER A 314 -10.26 -26.70 -23.46
N VAL A 315 -11.49 -26.48 -22.94
CA VAL A 315 -11.72 -25.65 -21.75
C VAL A 315 -10.90 -26.18 -20.56
N GLN A 316 -10.83 -27.49 -20.41
CA GLN A 316 -10.08 -28.15 -19.33
C GLN A 316 -8.56 -27.89 -19.44
N LYS A 317 -8.05 -27.91 -20.66
CA LYS A 317 -6.65 -27.56 -20.92
C LYS A 317 -6.37 -26.09 -20.67
N ALA A 318 -7.30 -25.22 -21.01
CA ALA A 318 -7.19 -23.80 -20.71
C ALA A 318 -7.12 -23.55 -19.21
N TYR A 319 -7.93 -24.23 -18.40
CA TYR A 319 -7.86 -24.13 -16.94
C TYR A 319 -6.54 -24.68 -16.37
N GLU A 320 -6.05 -25.82 -16.87
CA GLU A 320 -4.75 -26.33 -16.46
C GLU A 320 -3.61 -25.32 -16.76
N LEU A 321 -3.60 -24.76 -17.95
CA LEU A 321 -2.59 -23.77 -18.36
C LEU A 321 -2.71 -22.48 -17.54
N ALA A 322 -3.94 -22.00 -17.32
CA ALA A 322 -4.20 -20.83 -16.49
C ALA A 322 -3.70 -21.02 -15.04
N GLY A 323 -3.97 -22.17 -14.44
CA GLY A 323 -3.47 -22.50 -13.11
C GLY A 323 -1.95 -22.52 -13.03
N LYS A 324 -1.27 -23.03 -14.07
CA LYS A 324 0.20 -23.01 -14.15
C LYS A 324 0.77 -21.60 -14.31
N GLU A 325 0.11 -20.71 -15.04
CA GLU A 325 0.53 -19.31 -15.16
C GLU A 325 0.26 -18.53 -13.87
N LEU A 326 -0.88 -18.77 -13.21
CA LEU A 326 -1.16 -18.25 -11.87
C LEU A 326 -0.07 -18.63 -10.87
N LEU A 327 0.39 -19.90 -10.91
CA LEU A 327 1.48 -20.36 -10.05
C LEU A 327 2.78 -19.57 -10.32
N LYS A 328 3.15 -19.39 -11.58
CA LYS A 328 4.37 -18.63 -11.95
C LYS A 328 4.30 -17.16 -11.48
N ALA A 329 3.16 -16.52 -11.65
CA ALA A 329 2.96 -15.13 -11.21
C ALA A 329 3.03 -15.00 -9.68
N ASN A 330 2.47 -15.98 -8.96
CA ASN A 330 2.42 -15.97 -7.50
C ASN A 330 3.65 -16.56 -6.81
N GLN A 331 4.63 -17.09 -7.54
CA GLN A 331 5.93 -17.53 -7.00
C GLN A 331 6.95 -16.40 -6.90
N ILE A 332 6.68 -15.21 -7.46
CA ILE A 332 7.59 -14.07 -7.40
C ILE A 332 7.71 -13.62 -5.95
N GLY A 333 8.95 -13.45 -5.49
CA GLY A 333 9.24 -13.01 -4.11
C GLY A 333 9.07 -14.09 -3.02
N ASP A 334 8.67 -15.32 -3.38
CA ASP A 334 8.55 -16.43 -2.43
C ASP A 334 9.91 -16.92 -1.97
N THR A 335 10.28 -16.62 -0.73
CA THR A 335 11.55 -17.06 -0.14
C THR A 335 11.43 -18.35 0.66
N GLU A 336 10.19 -18.76 0.99
CA GLU A 336 9.91 -19.93 1.82
C GLU A 336 9.37 -21.13 1.00
N GLY A 337 9.09 -20.94 -0.30
CA GLY A 337 8.54 -21.99 -1.16
C GLY A 337 7.09 -22.35 -0.83
N HIS A 338 6.31 -21.40 -0.33
CA HIS A 338 4.95 -21.61 0.14
C HIS A 338 3.89 -21.42 -0.96
N ALA A 339 4.24 -20.66 -2.01
CA ALA A 339 3.34 -20.37 -3.11
C ALA A 339 2.91 -21.65 -3.83
N SER A 340 1.62 -21.88 -3.87
CA SER A 340 1.02 -23.00 -4.63
C SER A 340 -0.35 -22.60 -5.13
N VAL A 341 -0.71 -23.17 -6.28
CA VAL A 341 -2.04 -22.99 -6.88
C VAL A 341 -2.67 -24.35 -7.04
N LYS A 342 -3.88 -24.49 -6.57
CA LYS A 342 -4.71 -25.70 -6.68
C LYS A 342 -6.09 -25.31 -7.22
N ASN A 343 -6.85 -26.31 -7.63
CA ASN A 343 -8.27 -26.10 -7.92
C ASN A 343 -9.03 -25.74 -6.62
N ALA A 344 -10.21 -25.15 -6.73
CA ALA A 344 -11.01 -24.72 -5.58
C ALA A 344 -11.40 -25.86 -4.61
N ASP A 345 -11.36 -27.10 -5.07
CA ASP A 345 -11.60 -28.32 -4.30
C ASP A 345 -10.32 -28.91 -3.67
N ASP A 346 -9.22 -28.15 -3.63
CA ASP A 346 -7.89 -28.57 -3.16
C ASP A 346 -7.22 -29.67 -4.01
N SER A 347 -7.79 -30.05 -5.17
CA SER A 347 -7.16 -30.97 -6.11
C SER A 347 -5.99 -30.32 -6.86
N ASP A 348 -5.02 -31.11 -7.29
CA ASP A 348 -3.86 -30.63 -8.05
C ASP A 348 -4.28 -30.17 -9.46
N LEU A 349 -3.50 -29.25 -10.04
CA LEU A 349 -3.67 -28.75 -11.40
C LEU A 349 -3.37 -29.87 -12.41
N ALA A 350 -4.38 -30.62 -12.78
CA ALA A 350 -4.29 -31.67 -13.79
C ALA A 350 -5.34 -31.44 -14.87
N TYR A 351 -5.07 -31.99 -16.07
CA TYR A 351 -6.08 -32.04 -17.12
C TYR A 351 -7.36 -32.71 -16.64
N ASN A 352 -8.51 -32.14 -16.93
CA ASN A 352 -9.85 -32.55 -16.49
C ASN A 352 -10.18 -32.40 -14.98
N ALA A 353 -9.32 -31.78 -14.18
CA ALA A 353 -9.59 -31.55 -12.75
C ALA A 353 -10.19 -30.17 -12.45
N GLY A 354 -10.00 -29.17 -13.33
CA GLY A 354 -10.34 -27.78 -13.07
C GLY A 354 -11.76 -27.39 -13.47
N ASN A 355 -12.38 -26.50 -12.71
CA ASN A 355 -13.66 -25.87 -12.99
C ASN A 355 -13.55 -24.35 -13.24
N GLY A 356 -12.33 -23.84 -13.44
CA GLY A 356 -12.04 -22.41 -13.63
C GLY A 356 -11.94 -21.60 -12.33
N SER A 357 -12.03 -22.25 -11.18
CA SER A 357 -11.84 -21.63 -9.87
C SER A 357 -10.59 -22.20 -9.23
N PHE A 358 -9.70 -21.32 -8.78
CA PHE A 358 -8.38 -21.65 -8.25
C PHE A 358 -8.20 -21.12 -6.84
N LYS A 359 -7.62 -21.93 -5.98
CA LYS A 359 -7.15 -21.54 -4.66
C LYS A 359 -5.65 -21.29 -4.74
N ILE A 360 -5.23 -20.08 -4.41
CA ILE A 360 -3.84 -19.63 -4.42
C ILE A 360 -3.39 -19.57 -2.97
N ASN A 361 -2.39 -20.35 -2.58
CA ASN A 361 -1.66 -20.10 -1.35
C ASN A 361 -0.64 -18.99 -1.64
N LEU A 362 -0.71 -17.91 -0.86
CA LEU A 362 0.12 -16.73 -1.09
C LEU A 362 1.60 -17.06 -0.90
N ALA A 363 2.44 -16.44 -1.70
CA ALA A 363 3.87 -16.44 -1.50
C ALA A 363 4.22 -15.88 -0.14
N GLN A 364 5.22 -16.44 0.50
CA GLN A 364 5.69 -16.00 1.81
C GLN A 364 7.14 -15.55 1.73
N ALA A 365 7.40 -14.39 2.34
CA ALA A 365 8.75 -13.90 2.51
C ALA A 365 9.10 -13.79 3.98
N LYS A 366 10.28 -14.33 4.34
CA LYS A 366 10.85 -14.16 5.66
C LYS A 366 11.67 -12.89 5.68
N VAL A 367 11.22 -11.92 6.45
CA VAL A 367 11.76 -10.57 6.48
C VAL A 367 12.09 -10.15 7.90
N ALA A 368 12.95 -9.14 8.06
CA ALA A 368 13.23 -8.56 9.35
C ALA A 368 11.98 -7.92 9.99
N SER A 369 11.91 -7.92 11.31
CA SER A 369 10.81 -7.26 12.02
C SER A 369 10.86 -5.75 11.82
N THR A 370 9.70 -5.10 11.97
CA THR A 370 9.59 -3.63 11.89
C THR A 370 10.50 -2.97 12.92
N LEU A 371 11.38 -2.06 12.49
CA LEU A 371 12.11 -1.20 13.38
C LEU A 371 11.15 -0.24 14.07
N SER A 372 11.18 -0.22 15.40
CA SER A 372 10.34 0.66 16.20
C SER A 372 11.19 1.36 17.25
N PHE A 373 11.22 2.68 17.21
CA PHE A 373 11.87 3.48 18.23
C PHE A 373 10.96 4.62 18.71
N ASN A 374 11.16 5.00 19.99
CA ASN A 374 10.33 5.98 20.66
C ASN A 374 11.15 7.24 20.94
N LEU A 375 10.65 8.36 20.44
CA LEU A 375 11.20 9.69 20.71
C LEU A 375 10.50 10.27 21.93
N HIS A 376 11.26 10.64 22.97
CA HIS A 376 10.72 11.28 24.15
C HIS A 376 10.63 12.79 23.94
N VAL A 377 9.42 13.30 23.80
CA VAL A 377 9.09 14.69 23.44
C VAL A 377 8.34 15.44 24.54
N GLY A 378 8.67 15.19 25.79
CA GLY A 378 8.07 15.86 26.94
C GLY A 378 9.06 16.04 28.09
N ALA A 379 8.70 16.88 29.08
CA ALA A 379 9.55 17.17 30.25
C ALA A 379 9.41 16.13 31.38
N ASP A 380 8.35 15.34 31.38
CA ASP A 380 7.96 14.43 32.45
C ASP A 380 8.00 12.96 31.98
N ALA A 381 8.08 12.02 32.93
CA ALA A 381 8.20 10.59 32.68
C ALA A 381 6.89 9.91 32.24
N ASP A 382 5.96 10.62 31.62
CA ASP A 382 4.70 10.08 31.13
C ASP A 382 4.93 9.36 29.79
N LEU A 383 4.30 8.20 29.63
CA LEU A 383 4.35 7.41 28.39
C LEU A 383 3.67 8.12 27.21
N THR A 384 2.72 9.02 27.48
CA THR A 384 2.08 9.84 26.46
C THR A 384 3.02 10.85 25.81
N ASN A 385 4.15 11.15 26.45
CA ASN A 385 5.22 12.01 25.94
C ASN A 385 6.15 11.30 24.93
N LYS A 386 5.75 10.15 24.40
CA LYS A 386 6.53 9.41 23.41
C LYS A 386 5.84 9.42 22.04
N ILE A 387 6.62 9.74 21.01
CA ILE A 387 6.22 9.56 19.62
C ILE A 387 6.94 8.32 19.11
N GLN A 388 6.16 7.30 18.72
CA GLN A 388 6.68 6.09 18.13
C GLN A 388 6.86 6.30 16.62
N VAL A 389 8.00 5.90 16.11
CA VAL A 389 8.34 5.82 14.70
C VAL A 389 8.50 4.36 14.34
N ASN A 390 7.76 3.91 13.33
CA ASN A 390 7.82 2.54 12.83
C ASN A 390 8.32 2.59 11.38
N ILE A 391 9.35 1.80 11.09
CA ILE A 391 9.92 1.67 9.75
C ILE A 391 10.01 0.17 9.45
N ASP A 392 9.31 -0.27 8.41
CA ASP A 392 9.41 -1.64 7.94
C ASP A 392 10.74 -1.87 7.20
N ALA A 393 11.20 -3.11 7.19
CA ALA A 393 12.34 -3.49 6.38
C ALA A 393 12.02 -3.26 4.90
N MET A 394 12.98 -2.70 4.15
CA MET A 394 12.81 -2.30 2.74
C MET A 394 13.86 -2.94 1.83
N ASP A 395 14.20 -4.18 2.15
CA ASP A 395 15.03 -5.04 1.30
C ASP A 395 14.19 -5.70 0.20
N SER A 396 14.82 -6.30 -0.78
CA SER A 396 14.17 -6.95 -1.91
C SER A 396 13.18 -8.04 -1.50
N ALA A 397 13.44 -8.75 -0.40
CA ALA A 397 12.54 -9.76 0.14
C ALA A 397 11.27 -9.15 0.76
N SER A 398 11.42 -8.08 1.56
CA SER A 398 10.30 -7.34 2.18
C SER A 398 9.41 -6.68 1.13
N LEU A 399 10.01 -6.21 0.05
CA LEU A 399 9.29 -5.63 -1.07
C LEU A 399 8.60 -6.68 -1.95
N GLY A 400 8.97 -7.97 -1.83
CA GLY A 400 8.39 -9.05 -2.62
C GLY A 400 8.98 -9.17 -4.04
N ILE A 401 10.14 -8.59 -4.29
CA ILE A 401 10.81 -8.58 -5.59
C ILE A 401 12.07 -9.46 -5.63
N LYS A 402 12.37 -10.17 -4.56
CA LYS A 402 13.54 -11.05 -4.51
C LYS A 402 13.38 -12.21 -5.48
N GLY A 403 14.38 -12.41 -6.34
CA GLY A 403 14.35 -13.45 -7.37
C GLY A 403 13.43 -13.12 -8.54
N LEU A 404 13.10 -11.85 -8.75
CA LEU A 404 12.29 -11.40 -9.88
C LEU A 404 12.94 -11.83 -11.20
N ASN A 405 12.18 -12.54 -12.03
CA ASN A 405 12.67 -13.03 -13.32
C ASN A 405 11.88 -12.38 -14.45
N VAL A 406 12.57 -11.74 -15.37
CA VAL A 406 12.01 -11.16 -16.61
C VAL A 406 12.53 -11.86 -17.88
N ASN A 407 13.39 -12.87 -17.70
CA ASN A 407 14.02 -13.61 -18.79
C ASN A 407 13.25 -14.89 -19.12
N ASP A 408 12.26 -14.79 -19.99
CA ASP A 408 11.53 -15.93 -20.54
C ASP A 408 11.52 -15.88 -22.08
N LYS A 409 10.93 -16.91 -22.71
CA LYS A 409 10.84 -16.98 -24.17
C LYS A 409 9.76 -16.08 -24.75
N ASN A 410 8.73 -15.76 -23.99
CA ASN A 410 7.50 -15.15 -24.49
C ASN A 410 7.27 -13.72 -23.99
N GLY A 411 8.04 -13.23 -22.99
CA GLY A 411 7.86 -11.92 -22.34
C GLY A 411 6.80 -11.92 -21.24
N THR A 412 6.23 -13.07 -20.89
CA THR A 412 5.21 -13.18 -19.84
C THR A 412 5.77 -12.96 -18.44
N ALA A 413 7.00 -13.41 -18.20
CA ALA A 413 7.69 -13.16 -16.95
C ALA A 413 7.86 -11.65 -16.70
N GLY A 414 8.16 -10.86 -17.76
CA GLY A 414 8.16 -9.40 -17.66
C GLY A 414 6.81 -8.81 -17.27
N THR A 415 5.71 -9.36 -17.77
CA THR A 415 4.35 -8.91 -17.42
C THR A 415 4.07 -9.16 -15.93
N TYR A 416 4.36 -10.35 -15.40
CA TYR A 416 4.18 -10.67 -13.99
C TYR A 416 5.10 -9.85 -13.07
N ALA A 417 6.31 -9.55 -13.56
CA ALA A 417 7.24 -8.69 -12.86
C ALA A 417 6.70 -7.26 -12.66
N ILE A 418 5.93 -6.73 -13.62
CA ILE A 418 5.31 -5.40 -13.52
C ILE A 418 4.38 -5.33 -12.31
N ASP A 419 3.55 -6.35 -12.09
CA ASP A 419 2.61 -6.40 -10.98
C ASP A 419 3.34 -6.44 -9.64
N ALA A 420 4.34 -7.33 -9.48
CA ALA A 420 5.15 -7.42 -8.28
C ALA A 420 5.92 -6.11 -7.98
N ILE A 421 6.46 -5.45 -9.00
CA ILE A 421 7.13 -4.16 -8.84
C ILE A 421 6.13 -3.06 -8.48
N SER A 422 4.93 -3.07 -9.02
CA SER A 422 3.86 -2.13 -8.68
C SER A 422 3.47 -2.23 -7.20
N ASP A 423 3.38 -3.44 -6.66
CA ASP A 423 3.14 -3.69 -5.25
C ASP A 423 4.30 -3.19 -4.38
N ALA A 424 5.54 -3.42 -4.80
CA ALA A 424 6.72 -2.88 -4.13
C ALA A 424 6.71 -1.34 -4.08
N ILE A 425 6.38 -0.68 -5.20
CA ILE A 425 6.21 0.78 -5.28
C ILE A 425 5.12 1.26 -4.32
N SER A 426 4.00 0.53 -4.23
CA SER A 426 2.89 0.85 -3.32
C SER A 426 3.33 0.75 -1.85
N LYS A 427 4.09 -0.29 -1.47
CA LYS A 427 4.66 -0.46 -0.13
C LYS A 427 5.61 0.68 0.24
N VAL A 428 6.55 1.03 -0.66
CA VAL A 428 7.49 2.14 -0.44
C VAL A 428 6.73 3.47 -0.31
N SER A 429 5.73 3.71 -1.15
CA SER A 429 4.91 4.93 -1.10
C SER A 429 4.11 5.03 0.20
N SER A 430 3.55 3.93 0.68
CA SER A 430 2.84 3.85 1.97
C SER A 430 3.78 4.17 3.13
N GLN A 431 4.99 3.59 3.14
CA GLN A 431 5.98 3.86 4.17
C GLN A 431 6.43 5.33 4.17
N ARG A 432 6.67 5.92 2.99
CA ARG A 432 7.00 7.35 2.86
C ARG A 432 5.87 8.24 3.36
N SER A 433 4.62 7.91 3.05
CA SER A 433 3.45 8.64 3.55
C SER A 433 3.36 8.58 5.08
N SER A 434 3.62 7.41 5.67
CA SER A 434 3.66 7.22 7.12
C SER A 434 4.76 8.07 7.78
N LEU A 435 5.96 8.07 7.19
CA LEU A 435 7.09 8.88 7.68
C LEU A 435 6.81 10.38 7.55
N GLY A 436 6.21 10.84 6.45
CA GLY A 436 5.79 12.23 6.28
C GLY A 436 4.76 12.66 7.33
N ALA A 437 3.81 11.79 7.68
CA ALA A 437 2.87 12.07 8.75
C ALA A 437 3.54 12.20 10.12
N VAL A 438 4.55 11.35 10.40
CA VAL A 438 5.37 11.45 11.62
C VAL A 438 6.18 12.73 11.64
N GLN A 439 6.81 13.11 10.51
CA GLN A 439 7.56 14.36 10.40
C GLN A 439 6.67 15.58 10.72
N ASN A 440 5.50 15.70 10.09
CA ASN A 440 4.55 16.76 10.36
C ASN A 440 4.16 16.81 11.85
N ARG A 441 3.92 15.65 12.47
CA ARG A 441 3.62 15.54 13.89
C ARG A 441 4.76 16.03 14.77
N LEU A 442 6.02 15.70 14.42
CA LEU A 442 7.21 16.15 15.13
C LEU A 442 7.39 17.67 15.01
N GLU A 443 7.21 18.25 13.81
CA GLU A 443 7.29 19.69 13.58
C GLU A 443 6.24 20.45 14.39
N HIS A 444 5.00 19.99 14.42
CA HIS A 444 3.97 20.58 15.27
C HIS A 444 4.30 20.44 16.76
N THR A 445 4.93 19.34 17.15
CA THR A 445 5.37 19.11 18.53
C THR A 445 6.49 20.11 18.89
N ILE A 446 7.49 20.28 18.04
CA ILE A 446 8.58 21.26 18.23
C ILE A 446 8.00 22.67 18.44
N ASN A 447 7.14 23.12 17.51
CA ASN A 447 6.51 24.43 17.61
C ASN A 447 5.71 24.60 18.92
N ASN A 448 5.03 23.55 19.39
CA ASN A 448 4.31 23.59 20.66
C ASN A 448 5.27 23.66 21.86
N LEU A 449 6.33 22.84 21.85
CA LEU A 449 7.34 22.81 22.91
C LEU A 449 8.03 24.17 23.03
N ASP A 450 8.43 24.80 21.92
CA ASP A 450 9.07 26.11 21.90
C ASP A 450 8.16 27.20 22.46
N ASN A 451 6.87 27.19 22.10
CA ASN A 451 5.88 28.09 22.68
C ASN A 451 5.70 27.90 24.20
N VAL A 452 5.70 26.64 24.67
CA VAL A 452 5.59 26.35 26.11
C VAL A 452 6.86 26.78 26.84
N VAL A 453 8.04 26.56 26.25
CA VAL A 453 9.32 27.02 26.79
C VAL A 453 9.34 28.55 26.92
N GLU A 454 8.95 29.28 25.88
CA GLU A 454 8.89 30.74 25.89
C GLU A 454 7.94 31.27 26.98
N ASN A 455 6.74 30.73 27.05
CA ASN A 455 5.74 31.12 28.06
C ASN A 455 6.21 30.80 29.48
N THR A 456 6.82 29.63 29.67
CA THR A 456 7.31 29.19 31.00
C THR A 456 8.53 30.01 31.42
N THR A 457 9.43 30.34 30.48
CA THR A 457 10.58 31.22 30.73
C THR A 457 10.12 32.63 31.10
N SER A 458 9.11 33.17 30.39
CA SER A 458 8.52 34.47 30.72
C SER A 458 7.87 34.46 32.12
N ALA A 459 7.21 33.35 32.49
CA ALA A 459 6.62 33.20 33.82
C ALA A 459 7.70 33.04 34.93
N GLU A 460 8.75 32.28 34.66
CA GLU A 460 9.90 32.12 35.59
C GLU A 460 10.61 33.45 35.83
N SER A 461 10.85 34.22 34.74
CA SER A 461 11.45 35.55 34.81
C SER A 461 10.65 36.52 35.73
N ARG A 462 9.32 36.54 35.59
CA ARG A 462 8.45 37.33 36.50
C ARG A 462 8.57 36.94 37.94
N ILE A 463 8.85 35.70 38.26
CA ILE A 463 9.03 35.21 39.63
C ILE A 463 10.43 35.48 40.15
N ARG A 464 11.46 35.23 39.36
CA ARG A 464 12.85 35.16 39.82
C ARG A 464 13.68 36.40 39.50
N ASP A 465 13.41 37.07 38.36
CA ASP A 465 14.24 38.20 37.92
C ASP A 465 13.91 39.49 38.68
N THR A 466 14.91 40.33 38.83
CA THR A 466 14.74 41.63 39.49
C THR A 466 14.50 42.72 38.43
N ASP A 467 13.62 43.67 38.78
CA ASP A 467 13.53 44.95 38.08
C ASP A 467 14.77 45.80 38.42
N MET A 468 15.74 45.82 37.50
CA MET A 468 17.02 46.51 37.69
C MET A 468 16.84 48.00 37.97
N ALA A 469 15.86 48.67 37.31
CA ALA A 469 15.60 50.08 37.49
C ALA A 469 15.13 50.37 38.90
N LYS A 470 14.16 49.61 39.37
CA LYS A 470 13.60 49.73 40.75
C LYS A 470 14.63 49.38 41.81
N GLU A 471 15.45 48.35 41.59
CA GLU A 471 16.47 47.93 42.56
C GLU A 471 17.65 48.90 42.60
N MET A 472 18.02 49.57 41.50
CA MET A 472 19.01 50.68 41.47
C MET A 472 18.50 51.87 42.30
N VAL A 473 17.20 52.21 42.22
CA VAL A 473 16.61 53.27 43.08
C VAL A 473 16.70 52.86 44.55
N ASN A 474 16.39 51.60 44.87
CA ASN A 474 16.52 51.06 46.25
C ASN A 474 17.97 51.10 46.73
N TYR A 475 18.93 50.71 45.90
CA TYR A 475 20.34 50.80 46.22
C TYR A 475 20.80 52.21 46.49
N SER A 476 20.48 53.16 45.58
CA SER A 476 20.84 54.58 45.73
C SER A 476 20.21 55.19 46.99
N LYS A 477 18.94 54.91 47.28
CA LYS A 477 18.26 55.30 48.49
C LYS A 477 18.97 54.77 49.76
N ASN A 478 19.30 53.45 49.78
CA ASN A 478 19.95 52.84 50.92
C ASN A 478 21.43 53.35 51.10
N ASN A 479 22.11 53.68 50.00
CA ASN A 479 23.44 54.33 50.05
C ASN A 479 23.38 55.71 50.68
N ILE A 480 22.42 56.56 50.27
CA ILE A 480 22.20 57.86 50.86
C ILE A 480 21.81 57.77 52.35
N LEU A 481 20.96 56.80 52.68
CA LEU A 481 20.55 56.57 54.07
C LEU A 481 21.70 56.02 54.94
N ALA A 482 22.60 55.25 54.39
CA ALA A 482 23.80 54.76 55.07
C ALA A 482 24.77 55.90 55.37
N GLN A 483 25.00 56.80 54.40
CA GLN A 483 25.83 58.01 54.59
C GLN A 483 25.20 58.97 55.61
N ALA A 484 23.89 59.18 55.54
CA ALA A 484 23.19 59.99 56.54
C ALA A 484 23.23 59.33 57.92
N GLY A 485 23.06 58.03 58.00
CA GLY A 485 23.17 57.25 59.26
C GLY A 485 24.53 57.34 59.93
N GLN A 486 25.62 57.28 59.12
CA GLN A 486 26.99 57.52 59.59
C GLN A 486 27.16 58.91 60.18
N SER A 487 26.64 59.94 59.45
CA SER A 487 26.70 61.32 59.93
C SER A 487 25.92 61.53 61.21
N MET A 488 24.71 60.95 61.31
CA MET A 488 23.88 60.98 62.53
C MET A 488 24.52 60.28 63.69
N LEU A 489 25.18 59.12 63.46
CA LEU A 489 25.95 58.42 64.51
C LEU A 489 27.13 59.27 65.00
N ALA A 490 27.86 59.92 64.14
CA ALA A 490 28.91 60.84 64.49
C ALA A 490 28.39 62.01 65.35
N GLN A 491 27.27 62.61 64.93
CA GLN A 491 26.61 63.69 65.69
C GLN A 491 26.09 63.23 67.05
N ALA A 492 25.50 62.06 67.16
CA ALA A 492 25.04 61.50 68.40
C ALA A 492 26.20 61.22 69.41
N ASN A 493 27.37 60.81 68.87
CA ASN A 493 28.57 60.64 69.68
C ASN A 493 29.12 62.02 70.13
N GLN A 494 29.15 63.03 69.28
CA GLN A 494 29.61 64.40 69.64
C GLN A 494 28.71 65.09 70.68
N SER A 495 27.38 64.90 70.60
CA SER A 495 26.47 65.49 71.56
C SER A 495 26.68 64.96 72.99
N ASN A 496 27.03 63.68 73.14
CA ASN A 496 27.40 63.12 74.46
C ASN A 496 28.78 63.59 74.94
N GLN A 497 29.76 63.78 74.05
CA GLN A 497 31.04 64.35 74.39
C GLN A 497 30.92 65.83 74.87
N GLY A 498 30.06 66.63 74.20
CA GLY A 498 29.76 67.98 74.61
C GLY A 498 29.12 68.07 76.02
N VAL A 499 28.25 67.15 76.37
CA VAL A 499 27.67 67.08 77.72
C VAL A 499 28.71 66.65 78.78
N LEU A 500 29.68 65.73 78.40
CA LEU A 500 30.77 65.34 79.32
C LEU A 500 31.72 66.48 79.57
N LEU A 501 31.97 67.37 78.59
CA LEU A 501 32.80 68.55 78.71
C LEU A 501 32.12 69.68 79.56
N LEU A 502 30.80 69.70 79.62
CA LEU A 502 30.04 70.58 80.45
C LEU A 502 29.98 70.14 81.96
N LEU A 503 30.28 68.84 82.27
CA LEU A 503 30.30 68.28 83.55
C LEU A 503 31.68 68.16 84.18
N GLN A 504 32.71 68.53 83.50
CA GLN A 504 34.11 68.71 83.97
C GLN A 504 34.33 70.20 84.32
#